data_c60425d0e7cc88f69560de0d17385cef
#
_entry.id   c60425d0e7cc88f69560de0d17385cef
#
_cell.length_a   1.000
_cell.length_b   1.000
_cell.length_c   1.000
_cell.angle_alpha   90.00
_cell.angle_beta   90.00
_cell.angle_gamma   90.00
#
_symmetry.space_group_name_H-M   'P 1'
#
loop_
_entity.id
_entity.type
_entity.pdbx_description
1 polymer ?
#
loop_
_entity_poly.entity_id
_entity_poly.type
_entity_poly.pdbx_seq_one_letter_code
_entity_poly.pdbx_strand_id
1 'polypeptide(L)' 'MRDYGPMAESQLAELRNMRVLLEETRVLARNLAYHRRARLESVIGRALDEVDRQIEELRSEGRS' A
#
# COMPACT_ATOMS: atom_id res chain seq x y z
N MET A 1 -17.99 -23.55 2.96
CA MET A 1 -17.95 -22.30 3.43
C MET A 1 -16.59 -21.77 3.36
N ARG A 2 -16.43 -20.62 3.23
CA ARG A 2 -15.26 -20.12 3.20
C ARG A 2 -15.04 -19.25 4.27
N ASP A 3 -13.91 -19.17 4.70
CA ASP A 3 -13.61 -18.39 5.81
C ASP A 3 -12.79 -17.24 5.33
N TYR A 4 -13.49 -16.21 4.95
CA TYR A 4 -12.84 -15.06 4.46
C TYR A 4 -12.18 -14.23 5.54
N GLY A 5 -12.63 -14.36 6.77
CA GLY A 5 -12.16 -13.53 7.85
C GLY A 5 -10.67 -13.59 8.05
N PRO A 6 -10.11 -14.77 8.35
CA PRO A 6 -8.68 -14.86 8.59
C PRO A 6 -7.86 -14.48 7.36
N MET A 7 -8.34 -14.87 6.18
CA MET A 7 -7.62 -14.55 4.97
C MET A 7 -7.64 -13.05 4.70
N ALA A 8 -8.81 -12.42 4.88
CA ALA A 8 -8.91 -11.00 4.67
C ALA A 8 -8.04 -10.23 5.66
N GLU A 9 -8.03 -10.66 6.92
CA GLU A 9 -7.21 -9.98 7.92
C GLU A 9 -5.73 -10.12 7.61
N SER A 10 -5.33 -11.31 7.12
CA SER A 10 -3.95 -11.52 6.76
C SER A 10 -3.56 -10.60 5.60
N GLN A 11 -4.42 -10.49 4.61
CA GLN A 11 -4.15 -9.61 3.48
C GLN A 11 -4.13 -8.15 3.89
N LEU A 12 -5.04 -7.76 4.79
CA LEU A 12 -5.04 -6.40 5.30
C LEU A 12 -3.74 -6.07 6.02
N ALA A 13 -3.25 -7.01 6.82
CA ALA A 13 -2.00 -6.79 7.52
C ALA A 13 -0.85 -6.61 6.55
N GLU A 14 -0.83 -7.45 5.51
CA GLU A 14 0.22 -7.32 4.50
C GLU A 14 0.14 -6.00 3.78
N LEU A 15 -1.06 -5.58 3.40
CA LEU A 15 -1.22 -4.32 2.70
C LEU A 15 -0.79 -3.15 3.58
N ARG A 16 -1.12 -3.20 4.86
CA ARG A 16 -0.69 -2.15 5.78
C ARG A 16 0.81 -2.12 5.94
N ASN A 17 1.44 -3.29 5.99
CA ASN A 17 2.89 -3.36 6.04
C ASN A 17 3.51 -2.78 4.78
N MET A 18 2.93 -3.11 3.63
CA MET A 18 3.41 -2.57 2.37
C MET A 18 3.31 -1.06 2.35
N ARG A 19 2.22 -0.54 2.90
CA ARG A 19 2.04 0.90 2.94
C ARG A 19 3.14 1.57 3.74
N VAL A 20 3.47 1.01 4.89
CA VAL A 20 4.53 1.56 5.72
C VAL A 20 5.85 1.54 4.96
N LEU A 21 6.15 0.41 4.32
CA LEU A 21 7.41 0.29 3.59
C LEU A 21 7.48 1.26 2.41
N LEU A 22 6.34 1.47 1.74
CA LEU A 22 6.30 2.43 0.64
C LEU A 22 6.53 3.85 1.15
N GLU A 23 5.96 4.20 2.29
CA GLU A 23 6.20 5.51 2.87
C GLU A 23 7.67 5.70 3.25
N GLU A 24 8.28 4.66 3.81
CA GLU A 24 9.69 4.72 4.13
C GLU A 24 10.55 4.84 2.89
N THR A 25 10.16 4.13 1.84
CA THR A 25 10.87 4.22 0.57
C THR A 25 10.76 5.64 0.01
N ARG A 26 9.60 6.26 0.14
CA ARG A 26 9.41 7.62 -0.34
C ARG A 26 10.33 8.60 0.39
N VAL A 27 10.47 8.40 1.71
CA VAL A 27 11.37 9.24 2.48
C VAL A 27 12.80 9.07 2.00
N LEU A 28 13.22 7.83 1.75
CA LEU A 28 14.56 7.58 1.27
C LEU A 28 14.82 8.22 -0.10
N ALA A 29 13.79 8.29 -0.92
CA ALA A 29 13.93 8.87 -2.25
C ALA A 29 14.32 10.33 -2.20
N ARG A 30 14.04 11.01 -1.08
CA ARG A 30 14.41 12.41 -0.93
C ARG A 30 15.92 12.64 -0.95
N ASN A 31 16.70 11.58 -0.73
CA ASN A 31 18.15 11.69 -0.75
C ASN A 31 18.73 11.63 -2.15
N LEU A 32 17.89 11.44 -3.14
CA LEU A 32 18.33 11.33 -4.52
C LEU A 32 18.27 12.67 -5.23
N ALA A 33 18.96 12.77 -6.36
CA ALA A 33 18.88 13.97 -7.18
C ALA A 33 17.44 14.24 -7.58
N TYR A 34 17.11 15.50 -7.82
CA TYR A 34 15.72 15.91 -8.01
C TYR A 34 15.00 15.11 -9.10
N HIS A 35 15.64 14.92 -10.24
CA HIS A 35 14.93 14.25 -11.34
C HIS A 35 14.64 12.78 -11.03
N ARG A 36 15.55 12.13 -10.29
CA ARG A 36 15.33 10.74 -9.91
C ARG A 36 14.26 10.65 -8.83
N ARG A 37 14.33 11.57 -7.87
CA ARG A 37 13.35 11.60 -6.80
C ARG A 37 11.94 11.82 -7.33
N ALA A 38 11.79 12.76 -8.26
CA ALA A 38 10.46 13.09 -8.77
C ALA A 38 9.82 11.88 -9.45
N ARG A 39 10.61 11.14 -10.21
CA ARG A 39 10.07 9.98 -10.90
C ARG A 39 9.68 8.89 -9.93
N LEU A 40 10.51 8.64 -8.93
CA LEU A 40 10.20 7.62 -7.93
C LEU A 40 9.03 8.02 -7.07
N GLU A 41 8.93 9.29 -6.67
CA GLU A 41 7.79 9.72 -5.88
C GLU A 41 6.48 9.54 -6.62
N SER A 42 6.51 9.76 -7.94
CA SER A 42 5.32 9.54 -8.73
C SER A 42 4.89 8.07 -8.72
N VAL A 43 5.84 7.17 -8.91
CA VAL A 43 5.54 5.74 -8.92
C VAL A 43 5.10 5.28 -7.54
N ILE A 44 5.81 5.71 -6.51
CA ILE A 44 5.48 5.32 -5.13
C ILE A 44 4.10 5.85 -4.77
N GLY A 45 3.78 7.09 -5.19
CA GLY A 45 2.46 7.64 -4.91
C GLY A 45 1.35 6.82 -5.52
N ARG A 46 1.56 6.35 -6.76
CA ARG A 46 0.56 5.49 -7.39
C ARG A 46 0.46 4.14 -6.69
N ALA A 47 1.60 3.61 -6.23
CA ALA A 47 1.57 2.35 -5.50
C ALA A 47 0.81 2.52 -4.19
N LEU A 48 1.02 3.63 -3.49
CA LEU A 48 0.28 3.90 -2.26
C LEU A 48 -1.21 4.00 -2.52
N ASP A 49 -1.60 4.67 -3.60
CA ASP A 49 -3.01 4.78 -3.95
C ASP A 49 -3.61 3.40 -4.21
N GLU A 50 -2.86 2.55 -4.88
CA GLU A 50 -3.37 1.20 -5.16
C GLU A 50 -3.50 0.38 -3.89
N VAL A 51 -2.50 0.49 -2.99
CA VAL A 51 -2.58 -0.21 -1.72
C VAL A 51 -3.80 0.26 -0.93
N ASP A 52 -4.02 1.56 -0.88
CA ASP A 52 -5.17 2.10 -0.16
C ASP A 52 -6.49 1.62 -0.76
N ARG A 53 -6.55 1.53 -2.09
CA ARG A 53 -7.74 1.04 -2.75
C ARG A 53 -8.01 -0.41 -2.37
N GLN A 54 -6.97 -1.25 -2.36
CA GLN A 54 -7.17 -2.65 -2.02
C GLN A 54 -7.55 -2.82 -0.56
N ILE A 55 -7.00 -2.00 0.32
CA ILE A 55 -7.42 -2.04 1.72
C ILE A 55 -8.91 -1.76 1.81
N GLU A 56 -9.38 -0.74 1.11
CA GLU A 56 -10.78 -0.38 1.15
C GLU A 56 -11.66 -1.48 0.55
N GLU A 57 -11.19 -2.11 -0.52
CA GLU A 57 -11.93 -3.21 -1.12
C GLU A 57 -12.09 -4.37 -0.16
N LEU A 58 -11.02 -4.73 0.53
CA LEU A 58 -11.10 -5.83 1.48
C LEU A 58 -12.01 -5.49 2.65
N ARG A 59 -11.96 -4.25 3.13
CA ARG A 59 -12.84 -3.84 4.20
C ARG A 59 -14.30 -3.88 3.78
N SER A 60 -14.56 -3.47 2.55
CA SER A 60 -15.92 -3.53 2.03
C SER A 60 -16.41 -4.95 1.89
N GLU A 61 -15.54 -5.83 1.40
CA GLU A 61 -15.91 -7.24 1.27
C GLU A 61 -16.21 -7.84 2.64
N GLY A 62 -15.43 -7.46 3.64
CA GLY A 62 -15.66 -7.98 4.97
C GLY A 62 -16.96 -7.51 5.58
N ARG A 63 -17.50 -6.40 5.09
CA ARG A 63 -18.75 -5.89 5.62
C ARG A 63 -19.98 -6.55 5.03
N SER A 64 -19.87 -7.07 3.84
CA SER A 64 -21.04 -7.72 3.27
C SER A 64 -21.07 -9.17 3.65
#